data_f91a594cd4af6e122f8c50bd8572bfe9
#
_entry.id   f91a594cd4af6e122f8c50bd8572bfe9
#
_cell.length_a   1.000
_cell.length_b   1.000
_cell.length_c   1.000
_cell.angle_alpha   90.00
_cell.angle_beta   90.00
_cell.angle_gamma   90.00
#
_symmetry.space_group_name_H-M   'P 1'
#
loop_
_entity.id
_entity.type
_entity.pdbx_description
1 polymer ?
#
loop_
_entity_poly.entity_id
_entity_poly.type
_entity_poly.pdbx_seq_one_letter_code
_entity_poly.pdbx_strand_id
1 'polypeptide(L)'
;MSPERRYAPDYAAAVEDYLTCLDEHGLSHGVLVQPSFLGTDNEYLLRSLSTHRDRLRGIAVIAPDSQPPVFDDLARCGIVGVRLNLVGKPLEDYNTRGWQTFFERVALHGWSVEIQRPIEDLAAIVPSIRAAGADVVIDHFGLPDGVLDPTNPAHRAFLDLLDDRGIWLKLSAAYRCNASPAQARRSVAVLRAAAGGIDRLVWGSDWPHTRYEHVTHYGAQRALLATLLADAAERHTVLVSNPSRLFSLDRAELPNGSTQPEHQ
;
A
#
# COMPACT_ATOMS: atom_id res chain seq x y z
N MET A 1 16.95 -6.31 -11.37
CA MET A 1 16.59 -6.95 -10.07
C MET A 1 17.62 -6.57 -9.00
N SER A 2 17.16 -6.28 -7.77
CA SER A 2 18.03 -5.89 -6.66
C SER A 2 19.00 -7.03 -6.26
N PRO A 3 20.29 -6.73 -5.98
CA PRO A 3 21.24 -7.72 -5.47
C PRO A 3 20.86 -8.24 -4.07
N GLU A 4 20.16 -7.42 -3.27
CA GLU A 4 19.72 -7.75 -1.91
C GLU A 4 18.35 -8.46 -1.86
N ARG A 5 17.84 -8.92 -3.00
CA ARG A 5 16.54 -9.58 -3.06
C ARG A 5 16.51 -10.88 -2.26
N ARG A 6 15.45 -11.09 -1.51
CA ARG A 6 15.21 -12.35 -0.76
C ARG A 6 14.72 -13.49 -1.65
N TYR A 7 14.17 -13.17 -2.82
CA TYR A 7 13.62 -14.12 -3.80
C TYR A 7 13.60 -13.48 -5.19
N ALA A 8 13.45 -14.30 -6.22
CA ALA A 8 13.15 -13.85 -7.57
C ALA A 8 12.08 -14.80 -8.12
N PRO A 9 10.92 -14.30 -8.57
CA PRO A 9 9.95 -15.13 -9.27
C PRO A 9 10.54 -15.59 -10.60
N ASP A 10 10.16 -16.78 -11.03
CA ASP A 10 10.53 -17.40 -12.30
C ASP A 10 9.48 -17.20 -13.41
N TYR A 11 8.51 -16.33 -13.14
CA TYR A 11 7.43 -15.95 -14.06
C TYR A 11 7.37 -14.42 -14.25
N ALA A 12 6.70 -14.02 -15.31
CA ALA A 12 6.33 -12.63 -15.55
C ALA A 12 4.92 -12.38 -14.98
N ALA A 13 4.73 -11.19 -14.38
CA ALA A 13 3.42 -10.67 -13.99
C ALA A 13 3.18 -9.40 -14.80
N ALA A 14 2.54 -9.56 -15.97
CA ALA A 14 2.32 -8.45 -16.88
C ALA A 14 1.18 -7.54 -16.39
N VAL A 15 1.26 -6.25 -16.72
CA VAL A 15 0.22 -5.29 -16.35
C VAL A 15 -1.11 -5.63 -17.01
N GLU A 16 -1.08 -6.19 -18.20
CA GLU A 16 -2.26 -6.65 -18.96
C GLU A 16 -3.01 -7.76 -18.22
N ASP A 17 -2.28 -8.70 -17.59
CA ASP A 17 -2.87 -9.76 -16.76
C ASP A 17 -3.57 -9.17 -15.53
N TYR A 18 -2.96 -8.16 -14.92
CA TYR A 18 -3.58 -7.45 -13.78
C TYR A 18 -4.84 -6.69 -14.19
N LEU A 19 -4.81 -5.99 -15.34
CA LEU A 19 -5.98 -5.30 -15.88
C LEU A 19 -7.12 -6.27 -16.19
N THR A 20 -6.80 -7.45 -16.73
CA THR A 20 -7.77 -8.53 -16.93
C THR A 20 -8.40 -8.95 -15.60
N CYS A 21 -7.61 -9.13 -14.54
CA CYS A 21 -8.15 -9.40 -13.21
C CYS A 21 -9.08 -8.30 -12.71
N LEU A 22 -8.76 -7.02 -12.94
CA LEU A 22 -9.64 -5.91 -12.56
C LEU A 22 -10.97 -6.00 -13.30
N ASP A 23 -10.93 -6.19 -14.62
CA ASP A 23 -12.12 -6.23 -15.48
C ASP A 23 -13.05 -7.40 -15.13
N GLU A 24 -12.50 -8.59 -14.95
CA GLU A 24 -13.24 -9.80 -14.54
C GLU A 24 -13.94 -9.65 -13.18
N HIS A 25 -13.44 -8.78 -12.32
CA HIS A 25 -13.98 -8.57 -10.99
C HIS A 25 -14.68 -7.22 -10.78
N GLY A 26 -14.93 -6.50 -11.89
CA GLY A 26 -15.69 -5.23 -11.89
C GLY A 26 -14.98 -4.09 -11.16
N LEU A 27 -13.66 -4.05 -11.21
CA LEU A 27 -12.82 -3.00 -10.61
C LEU A 27 -12.28 -2.08 -11.72
N SER A 28 -12.52 -0.80 -11.60
CA SER A 28 -12.11 0.19 -12.61
C SER A 28 -10.65 0.61 -12.49
N HIS A 29 -10.13 0.70 -11.26
CA HIS A 29 -8.80 1.22 -10.96
C HIS A 29 -8.00 0.24 -10.12
N GLY A 30 -6.66 0.37 -10.19
CA GLY A 30 -5.73 -0.37 -9.35
C GLY A 30 -4.53 0.47 -8.91
N VAL A 31 -3.88 0.04 -7.82
CA VAL A 31 -2.63 0.63 -7.36
C VAL A 31 -1.55 -0.43 -7.45
N LEU A 32 -0.55 -0.19 -8.30
CA LEU A 32 0.60 -1.06 -8.46
C LEU A 32 1.62 -0.74 -7.37
N VAL A 33 2.10 -1.76 -6.69
CA VAL A 33 3.09 -1.60 -5.61
C VAL A 33 4.41 -2.22 -6.06
N GLN A 34 5.48 -1.44 -6.05
CA GLN A 34 6.82 -1.90 -6.42
C GLN A 34 7.23 -3.14 -5.62
N PRO A 35 7.54 -4.27 -6.28
CA PRO A 35 7.96 -5.48 -5.57
C PRO A 35 9.40 -5.35 -5.04
N SER A 36 9.65 -5.95 -3.87
CA SER A 36 10.94 -5.80 -3.18
C SER A 36 12.14 -6.34 -3.95
N PHE A 37 11.94 -7.33 -4.84
CA PHE A 37 13.02 -7.92 -5.63
C PHE A 37 13.53 -7.02 -6.77
N LEU A 38 12.82 -5.94 -7.11
CA LEU A 38 13.27 -4.91 -8.04
C LEU A 38 13.99 -3.76 -7.32
N GLY A 39 13.84 -3.64 -5.99
CA GLY A 39 14.45 -2.55 -5.23
C GLY A 39 13.98 -1.18 -5.75
N THR A 40 14.93 -0.26 -5.95
CA THR A 40 14.68 1.11 -6.45
C THR A 40 14.58 1.21 -7.98
N ASP A 41 14.66 0.09 -8.69
CA ASP A 41 14.46 0.05 -10.15
C ASP A 41 12.95 0.04 -10.46
N ASN A 42 12.38 1.24 -10.55
CA ASN A 42 10.94 1.44 -10.81
C ASN A 42 10.59 1.48 -12.31
N GLU A 43 11.51 1.17 -13.22
CA GLU A 43 11.30 1.33 -14.67
C GLU A 43 10.03 0.60 -15.16
N TYR A 44 9.84 -0.66 -14.74
CA TYR A 44 8.66 -1.42 -15.14
C TYR A 44 7.36 -0.84 -14.58
N LEU A 45 7.36 -0.41 -13.32
CA LEU A 45 6.23 0.28 -12.69
C LEU A 45 5.86 1.53 -13.49
N LEU A 46 6.83 2.42 -13.75
CA LEU A 46 6.60 3.69 -14.46
C LEU A 46 6.10 3.48 -15.88
N ARG A 47 6.63 2.48 -16.60
CA ARG A 47 6.16 2.10 -17.93
C ARG A 47 4.70 1.65 -17.90
N SER A 48 4.32 0.80 -16.94
CA SER A 48 2.94 0.34 -16.75
C SER A 48 1.98 1.50 -16.46
N LEU A 49 2.41 2.48 -15.64
CA LEU A 49 1.61 3.66 -15.36
C LEU A 49 1.46 4.56 -16.59
N SER A 50 2.52 4.73 -17.39
CA SER A 50 2.48 5.62 -18.55
C SER A 50 1.47 5.17 -19.61
N THR A 51 1.24 3.86 -19.73
CA THR A 51 0.31 3.28 -20.69
C THR A 51 -1.14 3.20 -20.18
N HIS A 52 -1.35 3.28 -18.85
CA HIS A 52 -2.66 3.08 -18.23
C HIS A 52 -2.95 4.11 -17.13
N ARG A 53 -2.66 5.39 -17.37
CA ARG A 53 -2.78 6.48 -16.40
C ARG A 53 -4.22 6.72 -15.93
N ASP A 54 -5.17 6.43 -16.77
CA ASP A 54 -6.61 6.52 -16.52
C ASP A 54 -7.08 5.50 -15.48
N ARG A 55 -6.37 4.37 -15.34
CA ARG A 55 -6.76 3.25 -14.47
C ARG A 55 -5.80 2.95 -13.34
N LEU A 56 -4.52 3.33 -13.46
CA LEU A 56 -3.49 2.88 -12.54
C LEU A 56 -2.80 4.04 -11.80
N ARG A 57 -2.44 3.79 -10.54
CA ARG A 57 -1.50 4.58 -9.73
C ARG A 57 -0.40 3.67 -9.22
N GLY A 58 0.70 4.25 -8.73
CA GLY A 58 1.86 3.49 -8.29
C GLY A 58 2.36 3.86 -6.90
N ILE A 59 2.89 2.86 -6.21
CA ILE A 59 3.67 3.01 -4.98
C ILE A 59 5.10 2.58 -5.31
N ALA A 60 6.03 3.53 -5.30
CA ALA A 60 7.43 3.32 -5.69
C ALA A 60 8.32 2.94 -4.50
N VAL A 61 9.48 2.37 -4.78
CA VAL A 61 10.58 2.27 -3.81
C VAL A 61 11.66 3.25 -4.25
N ILE A 62 11.97 4.21 -3.40
CA ILE A 62 13.01 5.23 -3.66
C ILE A 62 13.99 5.28 -2.50
N ALA A 63 15.22 5.70 -2.78
CA ALA A 63 16.24 5.81 -1.75
C ALA A 63 15.96 7.01 -0.82
N PRO A 64 16.20 6.90 0.50
CA PRO A 64 15.91 7.98 1.45
C PRO A 64 16.67 9.30 1.17
N ASP A 65 17.82 9.21 0.52
CA ASP A 65 18.65 10.35 0.12
C ASP A 65 18.27 10.98 -1.24
N SER A 66 17.20 10.49 -1.86
CA SER A 66 16.72 11.00 -3.15
C SER A 66 16.40 12.49 -3.09
N GLN A 67 16.82 13.21 -4.14
CA GLN A 67 16.65 14.65 -4.21
C GLN A 67 15.22 15.05 -4.65
N PRO A 68 14.75 16.28 -4.33
CA PRO A 68 13.39 16.73 -4.66
C PRO A 68 12.94 16.49 -6.10
N PRO A 69 13.75 16.73 -7.16
CA PRO A 69 13.32 16.49 -8.53
C PRO A 69 12.83 15.05 -8.81
N VAL A 70 13.37 14.07 -8.08
CA VAL A 70 12.92 12.67 -8.23
C VAL A 70 11.45 12.50 -7.83
N PHE A 71 11.03 13.18 -6.76
CA PHE A 71 9.63 13.15 -6.30
C PHE A 71 8.69 13.81 -7.32
N ASP A 72 9.07 14.96 -7.87
CA ASP A 72 8.28 15.68 -8.89
C ASP A 72 8.12 14.83 -10.17
N ASP A 73 9.21 14.17 -10.61
CA ASP A 73 9.19 13.29 -11.79
C ASP A 73 8.27 12.10 -11.58
N LEU A 74 8.37 11.44 -10.43
CA LEU A 74 7.54 10.30 -10.08
C LEU A 74 6.06 10.71 -9.92
N ALA A 75 5.78 11.87 -9.33
CA ALA A 75 4.41 12.40 -9.22
C ALA A 75 3.77 12.59 -10.59
N ARG A 76 4.53 13.17 -11.56
CA ARG A 76 4.06 13.30 -12.94
C ARG A 76 3.80 11.97 -13.63
N CYS A 77 4.44 10.88 -13.19
CA CYS A 77 4.20 9.54 -13.70
C CYS A 77 3.04 8.80 -13.04
N GLY A 78 2.36 9.40 -12.04
CA GLY A 78 1.22 8.76 -11.35
C GLY A 78 1.60 7.99 -10.09
N ILE A 79 2.78 8.24 -9.53
CA ILE A 79 3.14 7.74 -8.20
C ILE A 79 2.37 8.54 -7.14
N VAL A 80 1.81 7.82 -6.16
CA VAL A 80 0.99 8.35 -5.06
C VAL A 80 1.48 7.91 -3.68
N GLY A 81 2.62 7.27 -3.63
CA GLY A 81 3.22 6.84 -2.37
C GLY A 81 4.56 6.13 -2.55
N VAL A 82 5.18 5.84 -1.43
CA VAL A 82 6.44 5.09 -1.37
C VAL A 82 6.29 3.85 -0.49
N ARG A 83 7.09 2.83 -0.75
CA ARG A 83 7.05 1.58 -0.02
C ARG A 83 8.30 1.35 0.80
N LEU A 84 8.09 0.97 2.06
CA LEU A 84 9.09 0.39 2.94
C LEU A 84 8.78 -1.10 3.17
N ASN A 85 9.40 -1.99 2.39
CA ASN A 85 9.36 -3.42 2.66
C ASN A 85 10.48 -3.78 3.64
N LEU A 86 10.10 -3.90 4.92
CA LEU A 86 11.03 -4.06 6.03
C LEU A 86 11.08 -5.50 6.58
N VAL A 87 10.35 -6.44 5.98
CA VAL A 87 10.33 -7.84 6.43
C VAL A 87 11.73 -8.45 6.34
N GLY A 88 12.23 -8.93 7.47
CA GLY A 88 13.56 -9.55 7.58
C GLY A 88 14.73 -8.57 7.55
N LYS A 89 14.48 -7.27 7.56
CA LYS A 89 15.53 -6.24 7.69
C LYS A 89 15.70 -5.82 9.14
N PRO A 90 16.88 -5.35 9.56
CA PRO A 90 17.03 -4.72 10.86
C PRO A 90 16.17 -3.45 10.94
N LEU A 91 15.77 -3.08 12.16
CA LEU A 91 15.14 -1.78 12.39
C LEU A 91 16.19 -0.68 12.29
N GLU A 92 15.84 0.38 11.60
CA GLU A 92 16.64 1.60 11.54
C GLU A 92 16.08 2.64 12.51
N ASP A 93 16.86 3.67 12.82
CA ASP A 93 16.35 4.85 13.52
C ASP A 93 15.69 5.82 12.52
N TYR A 94 14.38 5.72 12.42
CA TYR A 94 13.56 6.57 11.54
C TYR A 94 13.42 8.02 12.04
N ASN A 95 13.97 8.36 13.21
CA ASN A 95 14.02 9.74 13.73
C ASN A 95 15.25 10.50 13.24
N THR A 96 16.18 9.85 12.55
CA THR A 96 17.33 10.55 11.99
C THR A 96 16.90 11.64 11.01
N ARG A 97 17.69 12.72 10.92
CA ARG A 97 17.39 13.84 10.01
C ARG A 97 17.16 13.39 8.55
N GLY A 98 17.93 12.39 8.08
CA GLY A 98 17.77 11.85 6.72
C GLY A 98 16.39 11.29 6.49
N TRP A 99 15.92 10.41 7.38
CA TRP A 99 14.60 9.82 7.30
C TRP A 99 13.49 10.86 7.49
N GLN A 100 13.63 11.79 8.44
CA GLN A 100 12.62 12.84 8.65
C GLN A 100 12.47 13.72 7.41
N THR A 101 13.57 14.17 6.80
CA THR A 101 13.54 14.93 5.54
C THR A 101 12.89 14.14 4.41
N PHE A 102 13.13 12.83 4.34
CA PHE A 102 12.48 11.95 3.35
C PHE A 102 10.97 11.89 3.57
N PHE A 103 10.51 11.66 4.79
CA PHE A 103 9.08 11.58 5.09
C PHE A 103 8.36 12.93 4.93
N GLU A 104 9.01 14.05 5.27
CA GLU A 104 8.51 15.40 4.99
C GLU A 104 8.29 15.61 3.48
N ARG A 105 9.19 15.15 2.63
CA ARG A 105 9.02 15.20 1.16
C ARG A 105 7.86 14.34 0.68
N VAL A 106 7.70 13.15 1.22
CA VAL A 106 6.54 12.28 0.95
C VAL A 106 5.24 13.01 1.32
N ALA A 107 5.19 13.62 2.50
CA ALA A 107 4.03 14.38 2.98
C ALA A 107 3.71 15.60 2.08
N LEU A 108 4.73 16.36 1.66
CA LEU A 108 4.58 17.53 0.77
C LEU A 108 3.94 17.17 -0.58
N HIS A 109 4.14 15.96 -1.07
CA HIS A 109 3.50 15.47 -2.30
C HIS A 109 2.10 14.88 -2.06
N GLY A 110 1.62 14.87 -0.81
CA GLY A 110 0.37 14.21 -0.44
C GLY A 110 0.43 12.68 -0.62
N TRP A 111 1.61 12.10 -0.56
CA TRP A 111 1.85 10.68 -0.70
C TRP A 111 1.77 9.96 0.64
N SER A 112 1.49 8.66 0.57
CA SER A 112 1.57 7.77 1.74
C SER A 112 2.86 6.97 1.77
N VAL A 113 3.24 6.52 2.98
CA VAL A 113 4.30 5.52 3.21
C VAL A 113 3.63 4.17 3.44
N GLU A 114 3.76 3.24 2.50
CA GLU A 114 3.26 1.87 2.64
C GLU A 114 4.30 1.00 3.35
N ILE A 115 3.91 0.36 4.45
CA ILE A 115 4.81 -0.45 5.29
C ILE A 115 4.38 -1.90 5.28
N GLN A 116 5.32 -2.78 4.93
CA GLN A 116 5.21 -4.22 5.15
C GLN A 116 6.22 -4.66 6.22
N ARG A 117 5.73 -4.89 7.45
CA ARG A 117 6.52 -5.27 8.62
C ARG A 117 5.64 -6.06 9.60
N PRO A 118 6.18 -7.04 10.36
CA PRO A 118 5.46 -7.66 11.46
C PRO A 118 4.96 -6.63 12.48
N ILE A 119 3.77 -6.89 13.03
CA ILE A 119 3.02 -5.96 13.89
C ILE A 119 3.80 -5.53 15.13
N GLU A 120 4.66 -6.40 15.62
CA GLU A 120 5.48 -6.18 16.82
C GLU A 120 6.41 -4.96 16.69
N ASP A 121 6.79 -4.63 15.47
CA ASP A 121 7.73 -3.54 15.19
C ASP A 121 7.04 -2.23 14.79
N LEU A 122 5.74 -2.27 14.44
CA LEU A 122 5.04 -1.11 13.87
C LEU A 122 4.96 0.07 14.83
N ALA A 123 4.79 -0.20 16.14
CA ALA A 123 4.74 0.85 17.14
C ALA A 123 6.05 1.64 17.27
N ALA A 124 7.18 1.05 16.88
CA ALA A 124 8.48 1.73 16.87
C ALA A 124 8.72 2.57 15.61
N ILE A 125 8.01 2.27 14.50
CA ILE A 125 8.25 2.87 13.18
C ILE A 125 7.25 3.98 12.87
N VAL A 126 5.97 3.68 13.03
CA VAL A 126 4.85 4.52 12.57
C VAL A 126 4.88 5.94 13.16
N PRO A 127 5.15 6.16 14.47
CA PRO A 127 5.16 7.51 15.04
C PRO A 127 6.17 8.45 14.38
N SER A 128 7.35 7.95 13.98
CA SER A 128 8.39 8.75 13.31
C SER A 128 7.94 9.26 11.94
N ILE A 129 7.20 8.43 11.20
CA ILE A 129 6.65 8.80 9.88
C ILE A 129 5.51 9.79 10.05
N ARG A 130 4.62 9.56 11.01
CA ARG A 130 3.49 10.46 11.28
C ARG A 130 3.94 11.83 11.80
N ALA A 131 5.02 11.88 12.58
CA ALA A 131 5.61 13.14 13.05
C ALA A 131 6.09 14.02 11.90
N ALA A 132 6.52 13.46 10.78
CA ALA A 132 6.89 14.16 9.56
C ALA A 132 5.67 14.56 8.69
N GLY A 133 4.45 14.20 9.08
CA GLY A 133 3.20 14.56 8.40
C GLY A 133 2.76 13.61 7.27
N ALA A 134 3.51 12.56 6.97
CA ALA A 134 3.14 11.60 5.94
C ALA A 134 2.08 10.62 6.43
N ASP A 135 1.09 10.30 5.60
CA ASP A 135 0.16 9.21 5.87
C ASP A 135 0.85 7.85 5.75
N VAL A 136 0.40 6.89 6.55
CA VAL A 136 0.97 5.53 6.58
C VAL A 136 -0.09 4.53 6.16
N VAL A 137 0.29 3.60 5.27
CA VAL A 137 -0.54 2.44 4.91
C VAL A 137 0.12 1.17 5.43
N ILE A 138 -0.55 0.46 6.30
CA ILE A 138 -0.04 -0.78 6.89
C ILE A 138 -0.53 -1.97 6.08
N ASP A 139 0.39 -2.75 5.52
CA ASP A 139 0.09 -3.93 4.73
C ASP A 139 -0.49 -5.09 5.56
N HIS A 140 -1.36 -5.87 4.94
CA HIS A 140 -1.77 -7.21 5.37
C HIS A 140 -2.18 -7.29 6.85
N PHE A 141 -3.17 -6.52 7.28
CA PHE A 141 -3.67 -6.47 8.68
C PHE A 141 -2.59 -6.10 9.72
N GLY A 142 -1.41 -5.61 9.31
CA GLY A 142 -0.26 -5.41 10.17
C GLY A 142 0.64 -6.63 10.32
N LEU A 143 0.44 -7.69 9.51
CA LEU A 143 1.19 -8.95 9.55
C LEU A 143 1.27 -9.59 10.95
N PRO A 144 0.16 -9.78 11.67
CA PRO A 144 0.16 -10.61 12.87
C PRO A 144 0.36 -12.09 12.46
N ASP A 145 0.93 -12.89 13.34
CA ASP A 145 0.93 -14.35 13.15
C ASP A 145 -0.41 -14.93 13.64
N GLY A 146 -1.27 -15.31 12.71
CA GLY A 146 -2.64 -15.73 12.99
C GLY A 146 -3.63 -14.58 13.14
N VAL A 147 -4.31 -14.47 14.27
CA VAL A 147 -5.32 -13.46 14.56
C VAL A 147 -4.75 -12.29 15.37
N LEU A 148 -5.23 -11.08 15.09
CA LEU A 148 -4.98 -9.94 15.96
C LEU A 148 -5.57 -10.17 17.34
N ASP A 149 -4.71 -10.13 18.36
CA ASP A 149 -5.07 -10.31 19.77
C ASP A 149 -4.82 -9.02 20.55
N PRO A 150 -5.87 -8.29 20.97
CA PRO A 150 -5.71 -7.06 21.73
C PRO A 150 -5.18 -7.28 23.15
N THR A 151 -5.07 -8.53 23.61
CA THR A 151 -4.45 -8.86 24.90
C THR A 151 -2.93 -9.06 24.78
N ASN A 152 -2.42 -9.26 23.55
CA ASN A 152 -0.97 -9.28 23.29
C ASN A 152 -0.41 -7.86 23.37
N PRO A 153 0.59 -7.58 24.23
CA PRO A 153 1.13 -6.24 24.41
C PRO A 153 1.68 -5.60 23.12
N ALA A 154 2.31 -6.38 22.25
CA ALA A 154 2.86 -5.86 21.00
C ALA A 154 1.77 -5.49 20.00
N HIS A 155 0.71 -6.33 19.88
CA HIS A 155 -0.45 -5.99 19.07
C HIS A 155 -1.18 -4.76 19.64
N ARG A 156 -1.31 -4.69 20.97
CA ARG A 156 -1.93 -3.56 21.65
C ARG A 156 -1.20 -2.26 21.38
N ALA A 157 0.13 -2.26 21.46
CA ALA A 157 0.93 -1.08 21.17
C ALA A 157 0.68 -0.51 19.76
N PHE A 158 0.49 -1.38 18.77
CA PHE A 158 0.11 -0.96 17.42
C PHE A 158 -1.36 -0.47 17.36
N LEU A 159 -2.29 -1.21 17.96
CA LEU A 159 -3.71 -0.85 17.95
C LEU A 159 -3.97 0.52 18.59
N ASP A 160 -3.21 0.87 19.63
CA ASP A 160 -3.31 2.18 20.30
C ASP A 160 -2.88 3.36 19.41
N LEU A 161 -2.15 3.12 18.30
CA LEU A 161 -1.82 4.15 17.31
C LEU A 161 -2.99 4.46 16.37
N LEU A 162 -4.00 3.60 16.26
CA LEU A 162 -5.04 3.71 15.25
C LEU A 162 -6.06 4.82 15.49
N ASP A 163 -5.96 5.56 16.60
CA ASP A 163 -6.66 6.83 16.77
C ASP A 163 -6.15 7.92 15.80
N ASP A 164 -4.88 7.83 15.36
CA ASP A 164 -4.32 8.73 14.35
C ASP A 164 -4.98 8.49 12.99
N ARG A 165 -5.65 9.53 12.48
CA ARG A 165 -6.42 9.47 11.23
C ARG A 165 -5.55 9.38 9.97
N GLY A 166 -4.26 9.56 10.06
CA GLY A 166 -3.30 9.36 8.97
C GLY A 166 -2.77 7.93 8.87
N ILE A 167 -3.29 6.98 9.67
CA ILE A 167 -2.93 5.57 9.58
C ILE A 167 -4.03 4.79 8.88
N TRP A 168 -3.69 4.17 7.77
CA TRP A 168 -4.54 3.35 6.92
C TRP A 168 -4.15 1.88 7.03
N LEU A 169 -5.11 0.99 6.82
CA LEU A 169 -4.93 -0.45 6.99
C LEU A 169 -5.35 -1.17 5.71
N LYS A 170 -4.51 -2.04 5.20
CA LYS A 170 -4.80 -2.84 4.02
C LYS A 170 -5.34 -4.21 4.42
N LEU A 171 -6.60 -4.47 4.09
CA LEU A 171 -7.23 -5.78 4.21
C LEU A 171 -6.82 -6.63 3.01
N SER A 172 -5.74 -7.38 3.14
CA SER A 172 -5.15 -8.16 2.04
C SER A 172 -4.39 -9.36 2.57
N ALA A 173 -4.28 -10.40 1.76
CA ALA A 173 -3.35 -11.51 1.97
C ALA A 173 -3.37 -12.12 3.40
N ALA A 174 -4.54 -12.50 3.90
CA ALA A 174 -4.67 -13.17 5.20
C ALA A 174 -3.76 -14.41 5.33
N TYR A 175 -3.44 -15.06 4.20
CA TYR A 175 -2.51 -16.18 4.13
C TYR A 175 -1.07 -15.81 4.51
N ARG A 176 -0.65 -14.55 4.34
CA ARG A 176 0.67 -14.07 4.83
C ARG A 176 0.73 -13.93 6.33
N CYS A 177 -0.44 -13.85 6.97
CA CYS A 177 -0.59 -13.84 8.41
C CYS A 177 -0.86 -15.27 8.98
N ASN A 178 -0.72 -16.32 8.20
CA ASN A 178 -1.12 -17.69 8.60
C ASN A 178 -2.57 -17.78 9.12
N ALA A 179 -3.44 -16.86 8.66
CA ALA A 179 -4.79 -16.73 9.17
C ALA A 179 -5.83 -17.39 8.26
N SER A 180 -6.69 -18.20 8.84
CA SER A 180 -7.91 -18.67 8.19
C SER A 180 -8.89 -17.50 7.91
N PRO A 181 -9.86 -17.65 7.00
CA PRO A 181 -10.89 -16.63 6.75
C PRO A 181 -11.62 -16.17 8.03
N ALA A 182 -11.90 -17.10 8.94
CA ALA A 182 -12.55 -16.78 10.22
C ALA A 182 -11.63 -15.97 11.15
N GLN A 183 -10.34 -16.25 11.17
CA GLN A 183 -9.36 -15.48 11.92
C GLN A 183 -9.16 -14.09 11.32
N ALA A 184 -9.04 -13.98 10.01
CA ALA A 184 -8.95 -12.70 9.31
C ALA A 184 -10.18 -11.81 9.58
N ARG A 185 -11.40 -12.38 9.58
CA ARG A 185 -12.62 -11.67 9.95
C ARG A 185 -12.57 -11.15 11.40
N ARG A 186 -12.05 -11.93 12.34
CA ARG A 186 -11.85 -11.46 13.73
C ARG A 186 -10.85 -10.32 13.79
N SER A 187 -9.75 -10.41 13.04
CA SER A 187 -8.77 -9.32 12.94
C SER A 187 -9.39 -8.04 12.38
N VAL A 188 -10.27 -8.13 11.37
CA VAL A 188 -11.03 -6.95 10.87
C VAL A 188 -11.88 -6.33 11.98
N ALA A 189 -12.56 -7.12 12.80
CA ALA A 189 -13.36 -6.60 13.91
C ALA A 189 -12.50 -5.84 14.94
N VAL A 190 -11.31 -6.37 15.26
CA VAL A 190 -10.35 -5.70 16.16
C VAL A 190 -9.83 -4.40 15.56
N LEU A 191 -9.40 -4.41 14.29
CA LEU A 191 -8.92 -3.22 13.58
C LEU A 191 -10.00 -2.14 13.49
N ARG A 192 -11.23 -2.55 13.14
CA ARG A 192 -12.38 -1.65 13.07
C ARG A 192 -12.67 -0.97 14.41
N ALA A 193 -12.63 -1.73 15.50
CA ALA A 193 -12.83 -1.19 16.84
C ALA A 193 -11.73 -0.18 17.22
N ALA A 194 -10.48 -0.52 16.99
CA ALA A 194 -9.35 0.33 17.29
C ALA A 194 -9.28 1.59 16.39
N ALA A 195 -9.65 1.48 15.11
CA ALA A 195 -9.67 2.61 14.18
C ALA A 195 -10.92 3.47 14.26
N GLY A 196 -11.90 3.13 15.11
CA GLY A 196 -13.18 3.85 15.22
C GLY A 196 -14.09 3.72 13.99
N GLY A 197 -13.93 2.67 13.18
CA GLY A 197 -14.75 2.44 11.99
C GLY A 197 -13.97 1.84 10.82
N ILE A 198 -14.52 1.94 9.61
CA ILE A 198 -13.94 1.39 8.38
C ILE A 198 -13.35 2.46 7.45
N ASP A 199 -13.44 3.75 7.81
CA ASP A 199 -13.09 4.87 6.92
C ASP A 199 -11.61 4.94 6.52
N ARG A 200 -10.77 4.13 7.15
CA ARG A 200 -9.34 4.03 6.87
C ARG A 200 -8.89 2.61 6.54
N LEU A 201 -9.85 1.75 6.16
CA LEU A 201 -9.56 0.42 5.64
C LEU A 201 -9.59 0.44 4.11
N VAL A 202 -8.61 -0.15 3.46
CA VAL A 202 -8.58 -0.36 2.02
C VAL A 202 -8.38 -1.85 1.73
N TRP A 203 -8.84 -2.31 0.57
CA TRP A 203 -8.62 -3.68 0.14
C TRP A 203 -7.41 -3.76 -0.80
N GLY A 204 -6.70 -4.89 -0.77
CA GLY A 204 -5.68 -5.24 -1.75
C GLY A 204 -5.75 -6.72 -2.13
N SER A 205 -5.58 -7.03 -3.39
CA SER A 205 -5.55 -8.41 -3.89
C SER A 205 -4.28 -9.17 -3.49
N ASP A 206 -3.18 -8.44 -3.32
CA ASP A 206 -1.81 -8.98 -3.22
C ASP A 206 -1.39 -9.79 -4.47
N TRP A 207 -2.08 -9.56 -5.62
CA TRP A 207 -1.69 -10.17 -6.89
C TRP A 207 -0.24 -9.75 -7.26
N PRO A 208 0.59 -10.63 -7.79
CA PRO A 208 0.34 -12.00 -8.26
C PRO A 208 0.54 -13.09 -7.18
N HIS A 209 0.41 -12.77 -5.89
CA HIS A 209 0.52 -13.69 -4.76
C HIS A 209 1.90 -14.34 -4.62
N THR A 210 2.96 -13.61 -4.93
CA THR A 210 4.34 -14.10 -5.01
C THR A 210 4.71 -14.98 -3.81
N ARG A 211 5.18 -16.20 -4.07
CA ARG A 211 5.45 -17.31 -3.14
C ARG A 211 4.21 -18.02 -2.57
N TYR A 212 3.01 -17.61 -2.97
CA TYR A 212 1.73 -18.18 -2.52
C TYR A 212 0.80 -18.48 -3.71
N GLU A 213 1.34 -18.56 -4.93
CA GLU A 213 0.59 -18.77 -6.17
C GLU A 213 -0.19 -20.10 -6.14
N HIS A 214 0.36 -21.09 -5.41
CA HIS A 214 -0.28 -22.41 -5.19
C HIS A 214 -1.31 -22.40 -4.04
N VAL A 215 -1.36 -21.34 -3.23
CA VAL A 215 -2.27 -21.22 -2.08
C VAL A 215 -3.55 -20.48 -2.44
N THR A 216 -3.44 -19.49 -3.35
CA THR A 216 -4.57 -18.60 -3.64
C THR A 216 -4.48 -18.01 -5.06
N HIS A 217 -5.54 -17.33 -5.46
CA HIS A 217 -5.66 -16.58 -6.72
C HIS A 217 -6.52 -15.34 -6.51
N TYR A 218 -6.53 -14.42 -7.50
CA TYR A 218 -7.21 -13.12 -7.41
C TYR A 218 -8.68 -13.26 -7.00
N GLY A 219 -9.45 -14.13 -7.69
CA GLY A 219 -10.87 -14.34 -7.40
C GLY A 219 -11.13 -14.83 -5.98
N ALA A 220 -10.25 -15.68 -5.42
CA ALA A 220 -10.37 -16.13 -4.04
C ALA A 220 -10.19 -14.99 -3.05
N GLN A 221 -9.23 -14.08 -3.29
CA GLN A 221 -9.03 -12.89 -2.45
C GLN A 221 -10.19 -11.90 -2.59
N ARG A 222 -10.73 -11.75 -3.79
CA ARG A 222 -11.93 -10.92 -4.01
C ARG A 222 -13.18 -11.49 -3.31
N ALA A 223 -13.36 -12.81 -3.34
CA ALA A 223 -14.44 -13.49 -2.63
C ALA A 223 -14.29 -13.42 -1.10
N LEU A 224 -13.04 -13.51 -0.59
CA LEU A 224 -12.75 -13.39 0.83
C LEU A 224 -13.26 -12.06 1.40
N LEU A 225 -13.21 -10.96 0.65
CA LEU A 225 -13.69 -9.66 1.13
C LEU A 225 -15.16 -9.71 1.59
N ALA A 226 -16.02 -10.50 0.94
CA ALA A 226 -17.41 -10.67 1.37
C ALA A 226 -17.53 -11.40 2.72
N THR A 227 -16.55 -12.24 3.05
CA THR A 227 -16.46 -12.89 4.37
C THR A 227 -15.94 -11.93 5.44
N LEU A 228 -15.01 -11.04 5.07
CA LEU A 228 -14.43 -10.05 5.98
C LEU A 228 -15.44 -8.94 6.33
N LEU A 229 -16.16 -8.47 5.32
CA LEU A 229 -17.16 -7.39 5.40
C LEU A 229 -18.47 -7.89 4.77
N ALA A 230 -19.44 -8.27 5.62
CA ALA A 230 -20.70 -8.83 5.14
C ALA A 230 -21.61 -7.75 4.51
N ASP A 231 -21.52 -6.50 4.99
CA ASP A 231 -22.32 -5.37 4.48
C ASP A 231 -21.78 -4.88 3.13
N ALA A 232 -22.66 -4.72 2.14
CA ALA A 232 -22.33 -4.27 0.80
C ALA A 232 -21.85 -2.80 0.77
N ALA A 233 -22.43 -1.95 1.61
CA ALA A 233 -22.04 -0.54 1.71
C ALA A 233 -20.62 -0.41 2.32
N GLU A 234 -20.28 -1.24 3.30
CA GLU A 234 -18.92 -1.30 3.85
C GLU A 234 -17.91 -1.78 2.81
N ARG A 235 -18.27 -2.79 2.01
CA ARG A 235 -17.41 -3.22 0.89
C ARG A 235 -17.21 -2.12 -0.14
N HIS A 236 -18.25 -1.37 -0.48
CA HIS A 236 -18.14 -0.22 -1.36
C HIS A 236 -17.21 0.86 -0.79
N THR A 237 -17.34 1.17 0.50
CA THR A 237 -16.44 2.12 1.17
C THR A 237 -14.98 1.70 1.06
N VAL A 238 -14.66 0.43 1.33
CA VAL A 238 -13.30 -0.10 1.34
C VAL A 238 -12.73 -0.28 -0.07
N LEU A 239 -13.58 -0.54 -1.08
CA LEU A 239 -13.16 -0.73 -2.47
C LEU A 239 -13.14 0.56 -3.29
N VAL A 240 -13.93 1.56 -2.93
CA VAL A 240 -14.15 2.75 -3.75
C VAL A 240 -13.85 4.03 -2.98
N SER A 241 -14.65 4.38 -1.96
CA SER A 241 -14.55 5.68 -1.30
C SER A 241 -13.21 5.92 -0.62
N ASN A 242 -12.72 4.92 0.09
CA ASN A 242 -11.44 5.01 0.81
C ASN A 242 -10.23 5.06 -0.12
N PRO A 243 -10.05 4.15 -1.11
CA PRO A 243 -8.93 4.24 -2.03
C PRO A 243 -8.99 5.48 -2.93
N SER A 244 -10.18 5.97 -3.34
CA SER A 244 -10.29 7.24 -4.07
C SER A 244 -9.73 8.40 -3.27
N ARG A 245 -10.03 8.46 -1.98
CA ARG A 245 -9.51 9.50 -1.09
C ARG A 245 -8.02 9.34 -0.82
N LEU A 246 -7.56 8.12 -0.50
CA LEU A 246 -6.16 7.86 -0.15
C LEU A 246 -5.21 8.04 -1.34
N PHE A 247 -5.59 7.57 -2.52
CA PHE A 247 -4.74 7.52 -3.70
C PHE A 247 -5.12 8.56 -4.76
N SER A 248 -6.05 9.48 -4.46
CA SER A 248 -6.50 10.54 -5.38
C SER A 248 -6.93 10.00 -6.75
N LEU A 249 -7.72 8.90 -6.76
CA LEU A 249 -8.13 8.25 -8.01
C LEU A 249 -9.11 9.09 -8.84
N ASP A 250 -9.86 10.00 -8.20
CA ASP A 250 -10.87 10.85 -8.84
C ASP A 250 -10.30 12.16 -9.43
N ARG A 251 -9.00 12.42 -9.27
CA ARG A 251 -8.38 13.60 -9.89
C ARG A 251 -8.25 13.35 -11.39
N ALA A 252 -9.13 13.98 -12.16
CA ALA A 252 -8.96 14.14 -13.60
C ALA A 252 -7.55 14.71 -13.89
N GLU A 253 -6.94 14.26 -14.99
CA GLU A 253 -5.62 14.68 -15.45
C GLU A 253 -5.41 16.19 -15.29
N LEU A 254 -4.29 16.58 -14.67
CA LEU A 254 -3.83 17.96 -14.80
C LEU A 254 -3.65 18.24 -16.29
N PRO A 255 -4.24 19.31 -16.85
CA PRO A 255 -4.07 19.64 -18.26
C PRO A 255 -2.60 19.80 -18.55
N ASN A 256 -2.12 19.12 -19.59
CA ASN A 256 -0.78 19.27 -20.13
C ASN A 256 -0.52 20.77 -20.34
N GLY A 257 0.39 21.33 -19.57
CA GLY A 257 0.91 22.69 -19.79
C GLY A 257 1.66 22.77 -21.10
N SER A 258 0.95 22.98 -22.20
CA SER A 258 1.50 23.35 -23.49
C SER A 258 0.84 24.63 -23.96
N THR A 259 1.35 25.76 -23.49
CA THR A 259 1.28 27.02 -24.24
C THR A 259 2.69 27.52 -24.36
N GLN A 260 3.33 27.18 -25.48
CA GLN A 260 4.41 28.00 -25.99
C GLN A 260 3.78 29.32 -26.47
N PRO A 261 4.32 30.46 -26.11
CA PRO A 261 3.95 31.71 -26.79
C PRO A 261 4.56 31.70 -28.18
N GLU A 262 3.71 31.78 -29.21
CA GLU A 262 4.12 32.14 -30.55
C GLU A 262 4.70 33.57 -30.52
N HIS A 263 5.96 33.68 -30.88
CA HIS A 263 6.56 34.96 -31.22
C HIS A 263 6.10 35.40 -32.63
N GLN A 264 5.33 36.48 -32.66
CA GLN A 264 5.28 37.39 -33.82
C GLN A 264 6.43 38.35 -33.80
#